data_aeccf4285b12aa1dc10885b57709246e
#
_entry.id   aeccf4285b12aa1dc10885b57709246e
#
_cell.length_a   1.000
_cell.length_b   1.000
_cell.length_c   1.000
_cell.angle_alpha   90.00
_cell.angle_beta   90.00
_cell.angle_gamma   90.00
#
_symmetry.space_group_name_H-M   'P 1'
#
loop_
_entity.id
_entity.type
_entity.pdbx_description
1 polymer ?
#
loop_
_entity_poly.entity_id
_entity_poly.type
_entity_poly.pdbx_seq_one_letter_code
_entity_poly.pdbx_strand_id
1 'polypeptide(L)'
;LKPTAPYRSETRRQRYDKRATLAKTIPVSICAVNFGLDENLAMTIRSAVCYGAESVMIIGSKPPDSFLRPRSGTTISYINILQFSTPHDFLEHCRDRDINIVSAELCDEAVDLNDFEFDFDKKTVIVTGNEWVGVPAEIIHNSQPIYLPYCGKGYSLNTAVTSSIILSEFNRQYAIHNRITT
;
A
#
# COMPACT_ATOMS: atom_id res chain seq x y z
N LEU A 1 -34.14 -9.22 18.01
CA LEU A 1 -32.97 -9.22 18.91
C LEU A 1 -31.74 -9.46 18.04
N LYS A 2 -30.90 -8.42 17.82
CA LYS A 2 -29.61 -8.60 17.19
C LYS A 2 -28.73 -9.38 18.18
N PRO A 3 -28.09 -10.49 17.78
CA PRO A 3 -27.20 -11.20 18.67
C PRO A 3 -26.09 -10.24 19.07
N THR A 4 -26.01 -9.89 20.32
CA THR A 4 -24.86 -9.17 20.89
C THR A 4 -23.70 -10.14 20.93
N ALA A 5 -22.78 -9.98 20.00
CA ALA A 5 -21.58 -10.80 20.02
C ALA A 5 -20.88 -10.62 21.38
N PRO A 6 -20.60 -11.68 22.13
CA PRO A 6 -20.10 -11.60 23.51
C PRO A 6 -18.75 -10.90 23.66
N TYR A 7 -18.02 -10.70 22.53
CA TYR A 7 -16.74 -9.98 22.50
C TYR A 7 -16.90 -8.47 22.21
N ARG A 8 -18.13 -7.92 22.08
CA ARG A 8 -18.38 -6.49 21.87
C ARG A 8 -18.71 -5.76 23.18
N SER A 9 -17.93 -5.98 24.22
CA SER A 9 -18.04 -5.22 25.47
C SER A 9 -17.66 -3.75 25.32
N GLU A 10 -16.89 -3.39 24.28
CA GLU A 10 -16.42 -2.03 24.03
C GLU A 10 -17.16 -1.38 22.86
N THR A 11 -17.34 -0.06 22.93
CA THR A 11 -17.88 0.74 21.83
C THR A 11 -16.86 0.75 20.66
N ARG A 12 -17.35 1.07 19.45
CA ARG A 12 -16.48 1.22 18.27
C ARG A 12 -15.37 2.23 18.52
N ARG A 13 -15.65 3.33 19.22
CA ARG A 13 -14.70 4.38 19.55
C ARG A 13 -13.62 3.88 20.51
N GLN A 14 -13.98 3.21 21.58
CA GLN A 14 -13.03 2.64 22.54
C GLN A 14 -12.04 1.66 21.88
N ARG A 15 -12.53 0.81 20.96
CA ARG A 15 -11.65 -0.09 20.20
C ARG A 15 -10.72 0.67 19.27
N TYR A 16 -11.21 1.76 18.67
CA TYR A 16 -10.40 2.62 17.81
C TYR A 16 -9.30 3.32 18.62
N ASP A 17 -9.66 3.90 19.74
CA ASP A 17 -8.73 4.63 20.62
C ASP A 17 -7.63 3.69 21.15
N LYS A 18 -7.99 2.47 21.58
CA LYS A 18 -7.03 1.43 21.93
C LYS A 18 -6.05 1.10 20.79
N ARG A 19 -6.57 0.93 19.59
CA ARG A 19 -5.73 0.66 18.42
C ARG A 19 -4.80 1.82 18.10
N ALA A 20 -5.28 3.04 18.21
CA ALA A 20 -4.49 4.25 17.95
C ALA A 20 -3.29 4.38 18.90
N THR A 21 -3.43 3.95 20.16
CA THR A 21 -2.29 3.95 21.13
C THR A 21 -1.23 2.90 20.82
N LEU A 22 -1.58 1.85 20.07
CA LEU A 22 -0.68 0.78 19.63
C LEU A 22 -0.14 1.00 18.21
N ALA A 23 -0.62 2.02 17.53
CA ALA A 23 -0.23 2.30 16.14
C ALA A 23 1.28 2.55 16.03
N LYS A 24 1.90 1.88 15.07
CA LYS A 24 3.31 2.05 14.72
C LYS A 24 3.41 2.38 13.25
N THR A 25 4.36 3.22 12.91
CA THR A 25 4.79 3.40 11.53
C THR A 25 5.84 2.34 11.21
N ILE A 26 5.70 1.69 10.07
CA ILE A 26 6.62 0.66 9.58
C ILE A 26 7.31 1.15 8.31
N PRO A 27 8.50 0.65 7.96
CA PRO A 27 9.35 1.21 6.91
C PRO A 27 8.85 0.84 5.49
N VAL A 28 7.58 1.10 5.22
CA VAL A 28 6.94 0.88 3.92
C VAL A 28 6.19 2.11 3.46
N SER A 29 6.25 2.37 2.17
CA SER A 29 5.40 3.34 1.46
C SER A 29 4.68 2.63 0.33
N ILE A 30 3.58 3.21 -0.14
CA ILE A 30 2.85 2.74 -1.33
C ILE A 30 2.89 3.81 -2.40
N CYS A 31 3.19 3.43 -3.63
CA CYS A 31 3.16 4.33 -4.78
C CYS A 31 2.02 3.96 -5.73
N ALA A 32 1.16 4.92 -5.99
CA ALA A 32 0.07 4.83 -6.96
C ALA A 32 0.50 5.51 -8.27
N VAL A 33 0.54 4.76 -9.37
CA VAL A 33 0.97 5.28 -10.67
C VAL A 33 -0.24 5.59 -11.54
N ASN A 34 -0.52 6.87 -11.75
CA ASN A 34 -1.56 7.34 -12.68
C ASN A 34 -2.89 6.58 -12.56
N PHE A 35 -3.37 6.36 -11.33
CA PHE A 35 -4.64 5.66 -11.13
C PHE A 35 -5.75 6.35 -11.92
N GLY A 36 -6.45 5.55 -12.72
CA GLY A 36 -7.54 6.05 -13.55
C GLY A 36 -8.82 6.34 -12.78
N LEU A 37 -8.98 5.74 -11.61
CA LEU A 37 -10.12 5.94 -10.71
C LEU A 37 -9.65 6.53 -9.39
N ASP A 38 -10.09 7.75 -9.12
CA ASP A 38 -9.76 8.49 -7.89
C ASP A 38 -10.17 7.75 -6.60
N GLU A 39 -11.22 6.92 -6.67
CA GLU A 39 -11.67 6.06 -5.59
C GLU A 39 -10.60 5.04 -5.20
N ASN A 40 -9.86 4.49 -6.15
CA ASN A 40 -8.79 3.55 -5.89
C ASN A 40 -7.66 4.21 -5.07
N LEU A 41 -7.32 5.46 -5.40
CA LEU A 41 -6.33 6.21 -4.62
C LEU A 41 -6.82 6.44 -3.18
N ALA A 42 -8.08 6.82 -2.99
CA ALA A 42 -8.65 7.02 -1.66
C ALA A 42 -8.66 5.73 -0.82
N MET A 43 -8.95 4.58 -1.44
CA MET A 43 -8.90 3.26 -0.78
C MET A 43 -7.46 2.86 -0.45
N THR A 44 -6.52 3.11 -1.35
CA THR A 44 -5.08 2.86 -1.14
C THR A 44 -4.54 3.69 0.02
N ILE A 45 -4.88 4.99 0.09
CA ILE A 45 -4.54 5.86 1.24
C ILE A 45 -5.06 5.27 2.55
N ARG A 46 -6.31 4.82 2.55
CA ARG A 46 -6.90 4.21 3.76
C ARG A 46 -6.17 2.94 4.19
N SER A 47 -5.84 2.08 3.25
CA SER A 47 -5.09 0.85 3.51
C SER A 47 -3.69 1.16 4.03
N ALA A 48 -2.98 2.10 3.42
CA ALA A 48 -1.66 2.55 3.84
C ALA A 48 -1.65 3.01 5.31
N VAL A 49 -2.61 3.84 5.71
CA VAL A 49 -2.75 4.29 7.11
C VAL A 49 -3.07 3.11 8.04
N CYS A 50 -3.96 2.21 7.64
CA CYS A 50 -4.34 1.06 8.47
C CYS A 50 -3.18 0.09 8.72
N TYR A 51 -2.27 -0.04 7.76
CA TYR A 51 -1.08 -0.87 7.86
C TYR A 51 0.16 -0.13 8.39
N GLY A 52 0.03 1.16 8.72
CA GLY A 52 1.11 1.93 9.31
C GLY A 52 2.20 2.36 8.33
N ALA A 53 1.89 2.50 7.04
CA ALA A 53 2.84 2.98 6.05
C ALA A 53 3.31 4.42 6.38
N GLU A 54 4.56 4.74 6.02
CA GLU A 54 5.14 6.07 6.23
C GLU A 54 4.52 7.14 5.31
N SER A 55 4.26 6.76 4.06
CA SER A 55 3.73 7.69 3.07
C SER A 55 2.95 6.99 1.95
N VAL A 56 2.15 7.78 1.26
CA VAL A 56 1.63 7.45 -0.07
C VAL A 56 2.33 8.34 -1.08
N MET A 57 2.94 7.73 -2.08
CA MET A 57 3.57 8.38 -3.21
C MET A 57 2.62 8.31 -4.41
N ILE A 58 2.57 9.38 -5.18
CA ILE A 58 1.69 9.46 -6.36
C ILE A 58 2.54 9.90 -7.54
N ILE A 59 2.53 9.13 -8.60
CA ILE A 59 3.05 9.56 -9.89
C ILE A 59 1.86 10.00 -10.74
N GLY A 60 1.87 11.26 -11.17
CA GLY A 60 0.79 11.87 -11.94
C GLY A 60 -0.10 12.82 -11.12
N SER A 61 -1.39 12.91 -11.48
CA SER A 61 -2.30 13.85 -10.84
C SER A 61 -2.88 13.30 -9.53
N LYS A 62 -2.96 14.21 -8.54
CA LYS A 62 -3.64 13.92 -7.27
C LYS A 62 -5.01 14.62 -7.26
N PRO A 63 -6.10 13.90 -6.99
CA PRO A 63 -7.40 14.51 -6.78
C PRO A 63 -7.38 15.48 -5.58
N PRO A 64 -8.30 16.46 -5.54
CA PRO A 64 -8.36 17.38 -4.42
C PRO A 64 -8.71 16.67 -3.10
N ASP A 65 -8.21 17.19 -1.99
CA ASP A 65 -8.44 16.60 -0.67
C ASP A 65 -9.92 16.54 -0.30
N SER A 66 -10.75 17.43 -0.82
CA SER A 66 -12.20 17.41 -0.66
C SER A 66 -12.85 16.16 -1.24
N PHE A 67 -12.25 15.58 -2.28
CA PHE A 67 -12.67 14.29 -2.83
C PHE A 67 -12.11 13.10 -2.04
N LEU A 68 -10.83 13.13 -1.73
CA LEU A 68 -10.12 12.02 -1.09
C LEU A 68 -10.53 11.81 0.38
N ARG A 69 -10.70 12.90 1.14
CA ARG A 69 -10.98 12.85 2.58
C ARG A 69 -12.20 12.01 2.97
N PRO A 70 -13.39 12.21 2.41
CA PRO A 70 -14.56 11.40 2.79
C PRO A 70 -14.42 9.95 2.35
N ARG A 71 -13.77 9.67 1.22
CA ARG A 71 -13.61 8.32 0.65
C ARG A 71 -12.53 7.50 1.35
N SER A 72 -11.46 8.13 1.79
CA SER A 72 -10.44 7.49 2.64
C SER A 72 -10.88 7.33 4.11
N GLY A 73 -12.10 7.72 4.47
CA GLY A 73 -12.58 7.70 5.85
C GLY A 73 -11.81 8.65 6.76
N THR A 74 -11.43 9.84 6.24
CA THR A 74 -10.63 10.88 6.90
C THR A 74 -9.16 10.51 7.18
N THR A 75 -8.71 9.32 6.80
CA THR A 75 -7.35 8.83 7.13
C THR A 75 -6.24 9.60 6.43
N ILE A 76 -6.53 10.28 5.32
CA ILE A 76 -5.54 11.11 4.60
C ILE A 76 -4.79 12.11 5.50
N SER A 77 -5.39 12.52 6.63
CA SER A 77 -4.76 13.44 7.58
C SER A 77 -3.66 12.79 8.44
N TYR A 78 -3.52 11.46 8.38
CA TYR A 78 -2.58 10.70 9.21
C TYR A 78 -1.38 10.16 8.43
N ILE A 79 -1.24 10.53 7.15
CA ILE A 79 -0.18 10.01 6.30
C ILE A 79 0.40 11.12 5.42
N ASN A 80 1.69 11.07 5.15
CA ASN A 80 2.34 11.97 4.21
C ASN A 80 1.99 11.57 2.78
N ILE A 81 1.66 12.57 1.95
CA ILE A 81 1.44 12.40 0.52
C ILE A 81 2.59 13.07 -0.22
N LEU A 82 3.32 12.31 -1.01
CA LEU A 82 4.36 12.80 -1.91
C LEU A 82 3.87 12.67 -3.34
N GLN A 83 4.08 13.68 -4.16
CA GLN A 83 3.64 13.69 -5.55
C GLN A 83 4.84 13.90 -6.48
N PHE A 84 4.91 13.11 -7.53
CA PHE A 84 5.92 13.17 -8.58
C PHE A 84 5.25 13.40 -9.94
N SER A 85 5.88 14.21 -10.77
CA SER A 85 5.36 14.48 -12.12
C SER A 85 5.61 13.32 -13.07
N THR A 86 6.75 12.64 -12.91
CA THR A 86 7.18 11.55 -13.80
C THR A 86 7.68 10.34 -13.02
N PRO A 87 7.71 9.13 -13.66
CA PRO A 87 8.41 7.98 -13.11
C PRO A 87 9.88 8.24 -12.81
N HIS A 88 10.55 9.04 -13.65
CA HIS A 88 11.95 9.42 -13.47
C HIS A 88 12.18 10.14 -12.14
N ASP A 89 11.38 11.19 -11.83
CA ASP A 89 11.49 11.95 -10.58
C ASP A 89 11.30 11.03 -9.36
N PHE A 90 10.38 10.07 -9.47
CA PHE A 90 10.15 9.07 -8.42
C PHE A 90 11.36 8.15 -8.25
N LEU A 91 11.95 7.66 -9.34
CA LEU A 91 13.12 6.78 -9.30
C LEU A 91 14.34 7.50 -8.72
N GLU A 92 14.57 8.77 -9.09
CA GLU A 92 15.62 9.59 -8.48
C GLU A 92 15.39 9.75 -6.97
N HIS A 93 14.16 10.06 -6.55
CA HIS A 93 13.82 10.17 -5.14
C HIS A 93 14.14 8.88 -4.36
N CYS A 94 13.82 7.72 -4.93
CA CYS A 94 14.09 6.43 -4.29
C CYS A 94 15.59 6.13 -4.22
N ARG A 95 16.33 6.41 -5.31
CA ARG A 95 17.78 6.21 -5.37
C ARG A 95 18.51 7.06 -4.35
N ASP A 96 18.20 8.35 -4.27
CA ASP A 96 18.83 9.31 -3.35
C ASP A 96 18.64 8.94 -1.87
N ARG A 97 17.63 8.13 -1.56
CA ARG A 97 17.25 7.74 -0.20
C ARG A 97 17.47 6.26 0.09
N ASP A 98 18.08 5.54 -0.83
CA ASP A 98 18.33 4.09 -0.75
C ASP A 98 17.05 3.30 -0.41
N ILE A 99 15.95 3.60 -1.11
CA ILE A 99 14.66 2.96 -0.93
C ILE A 99 14.53 1.78 -1.90
N ASN A 100 14.23 0.60 -1.39
CA ASN A 100 13.91 -0.57 -2.21
C ASN A 100 12.56 -0.37 -2.92
N ILE A 101 12.53 -0.67 -4.21
CA ILE A 101 11.31 -0.57 -5.02
C ILE A 101 10.81 -1.99 -5.31
N VAL A 102 9.57 -2.27 -4.95
CA VAL A 102 8.87 -3.52 -5.26
C VAL A 102 7.65 -3.18 -6.11
N SER A 103 7.60 -3.64 -7.35
CA SER A 103 6.48 -3.36 -8.27
C SER A 103 5.53 -4.53 -8.36
N ALA A 104 4.23 -4.25 -8.27
CA ALA A 104 3.17 -5.24 -8.45
C ALA A 104 2.78 -5.31 -9.93
N GLU A 105 3.42 -6.22 -10.67
CA GLU A 105 3.18 -6.42 -12.10
C GLU A 105 3.44 -7.88 -12.49
N LEU A 106 2.67 -8.40 -13.42
CA LEU A 106 2.87 -9.74 -13.96
C LEU A 106 3.81 -9.66 -15.18
N CYS A 107 5.07 -10.00 -14.97
CA CYS A 107 6.11 -10.07 -16.02
C CYS A 107 7.00 -11.28 -15.81
N ASP A 108 7.89 -11.55 -16.76
CA ASP A 108 8.72 -12.78 -16.76
C ASP A 108 9.62 -12.91 -15.53
N GLU A 109 10.10 -11.78 -14.99
CA GLU A 109 10.96 -11.75 -13.81
C GLU A 109 10.19 -11.65 -12.48
N ALA A 110 8.85 -11.60 -12.52
CA ALA A 110 8.05 -11.40 -11.32
C ALA A 110 8.07 -12.64 -10.40
N VAL A 111 8.31 -12.40 -9.12
CA VAL A 111 8.30 -13.42 -8.08
C VAL A 111 6.89 -13.54 -7.48
N ASP A 112 6.47 -14.77 -7.16
CA ASP A 112 5.24 -15.01 -6.40
C ASP A 112 5.30 -14.30 -5.03
N LEU A 113 4.27 -13.53 -4.69
CA LEU A 113 4.22 -12.83 -3.40
C LEU A 113 4.38 -13.76 -2.21
N ASN A 114 3.92 -15.03 -2.32
CA ASN A 114 4.05 -16.00 -1.24
C ASN A 114 5.50 -16.44 -0.99
N ASP A 115 6.34 -16.35 -2.02
CA ASP A 115 7.76 -16.73 -1.97
C ASP A 115 8.68 -15.51 -1.82
N PHE A 116 8.12 -14.30 -1.88
CA PHE A 116 8.88 -13.06 -1.82
C PHE A 116 9.20 -12.67 -0.38
N GLU A 117 10.47 -12.44 -0.08
CA GLU A 117 10.94 -11.96 1.22
C GLU A 117 11.32 -10.47 1.14
N PHE A 118 10.67 -9.64 1.95
CA PHE A 118 11.01 -8.22 2.04
C PHE A 118 12.30 -8.01 2.84
N ASP A 119 13.15 -7.12 2.34
CA ASP A 119 14.33 -6.63 3.07
C ASP A 119 13.90 -5.54 4.06
N PHE A 120 14.08 -5.76 5.35
CA PHE A 120 13.73 -4.82 6.42
C PHE A 120 14.89 -3.96 6.91
N ASP A 121 16.09 -4.12 6.34
CA ASP A 121 17.23 -3.25 6.61
C ASP A 121 17.10 -1.90 5.87
N LYS A 122 16.23 -1.85 4.85
CA LYS A 122 15.93 -0.66 4.08
C LYS A 122 14.44 -0.34 4.09
N LYS A 123 14.12 0.92 3.78
CA LYS A 123 12.74 1.30 3.47
C LYS A 123 12.33 0.69 2.15
N THR A 124 11.07 0.30 2.06
CA THR A 124 10.49 -0.25 0.83
C THR A 124 9.37 0.64 0.33
N VAL A 125 9.30 0.85 -0.97
CA VAL A 125 8.11 1.39 -1.63
C VAL A 125 7.49 0.31 -2.52
N ILE A 126 6.21 0.02 -2.27
CA ILE A 126 5.41 -0.89 -3.09
C ILE A 126 4.74 -0.06 -4.17
N VAL A 127 4.95 -0.40 -5.44
CA VAL A 127 4.39 0.32 -6.59
C VAL A 127 3.25 -0.48 -7.20
N THR A 128 2.09 0.16 -7.33
CA THR A 128 0.94 -0.41 -8.04
C THR A 128 0.58 0.48 -9.23
N GLY A 129 0.28 -0.17 -10.35
CA GLY A 129 0.09 0.48 -11.62
C GLY A 129 -1.33 0.97 -11.89
N ASN A 130 -1.47 1.67 -12.99
CA ASN A 130 -2.74 2.06 -13.57
C ASN A 130 -3.58 0.83 -13.94
N GLU A 131 -4.90 0.93 -13.83
CA GLU A 131 -5.84 -0.17 -14.03
C GLU A 131 -5.83 -0.76 -15.45
N TRP A 132 -5.39 0.01 -16.44
CA TRP A 132 -5.40 -0.38 -17.86
C TRP A 132 -4.03 -0.66 -18.44
N VAL A 133 -3.01 0.08 -18.00
CA VAL A 133 -1.65 0.00 -18.56
C VAL A 133 -0.60 -0.57 -17.62
N GLY A 134 -0.98 -0.83 -16.37
CA GLY A 134 -0.08 -1.41 -15.37
C GLY A 134 1.00 -0.45 -14.88
N VAL A 135 2.11 -1.02 -14.43
CA VAL A 135 3.30 -0.28 -13.97
C VAL A 135 4.18 0.06 -15.18
N PRO A 136 4.67 1.31 -15.32
CA PRO A 136 5.59 1.68 -16.39
C PRO A 136 6.85 0.81 -16.43
N ALA A 137 7.28 0.41 -17.63
CA ALA A 137 8.45 -0.43 -17.82
C ALA A 137 9.72 0.15 -17.15
N GLU A 138 9.87 1.48 -17.16
CA GLU A 138 10.97 2.16 -16.50
C GLU A 138 11.04 1.85 -14.99
N ILE A 139 9.88 1.75 -14.32
CA ILE A 139 9.81 1.38 -12.90
C ILE A 139 10.08 -0.12 -12.73
N ILE A 140 9.49 -0.97 -13.57
CA ILE A 140 9.69 -2.43 -13.52
C ILE A 140 11.19 -2.75 -13.61
N HIS A 141 11.92 -2.18 -14.57
CA HIS A 141 13.35 -2.40 -14.77
C HIS A 141 14.22 -1.90 -13.61
N ASN A 142 13.71 -1.03 -12.75
CA ASN A 142 14.43 -0.47 -11.59
C ASN A 142 13.83 -0.98 -10.25
N SER A 143 13.09 -2.07 -10.26
CA SER A 143 12.41 -2.63 -9.10
C SER A 143 12.56 -4.15 -9.03
N GLN A 144 12.08 -4.72 -7.93
CA GLN A 144 11.83 -6.15 -7.82
C GLN A 144 10.35 -6.41 -8.12
N PRO A 145 10.01 -6.97 -9.29
CA PRO A 145 8.62 -7.23 -9.64
C PRO A 145 8.08 -8.44 -8.89
N ILE A 146 6.84 -8.33 -8.44
CA ILE A 146 6.10 -9.39 -7.78
C ILE A 146 4.71 -9.54 -8.40
N TYR A 147 4.15 -10.72 -8.31
CA TYR A 147 2.75 -10.93 -8.68
C TYR A 147 1.96 -11.62 -7.56
N LEU A 148 0.64 -11.40 -7.54
CA LEU A 148 -0.27 -12.08 -6.63
C LEU A 148 -0.80 -13.34 -7.29
N PRO A 149 -0.52 -14.54 -6.74
CA PRO A 149 -1.10 -15.77 -7.28
C PRO A 149 -2.57 -15.88 -6.91
N TYR A 150 -3.39 -16.30 -7.84
CA TYR A 150 -4.80 -16.63 -7.61
C TYR A 150 -5.27 -17.73 -8.57
N CYS A 151 -6.18 -18.60 -8.10
CA CYS A 151 -6.67 -19.76 -8.85
C CYS A 151 -7.92 -19.42 -9.70
N GLY A 152 -8.43 -18.22 -9.64
CA GLY A 152 -9.64 -17.81 -10.32
C GLY A 152 -9.40 -17.47 -11.80
N LYS A 153 -10.51 -17.26 -12.54
CA LYS A 153 -10.47 -16.86 -13.95
C LYS A 153 -10.40 -15.34 -14.16
N GLY A 154 -10.19 -14.56 -13.09
CA GLY A 154 -10.07 -13.11 -13.18
C GLY A 154 -8.84 -12.70 -13.99
N TYR A 155 -8.93 -11.60 -14.71
CA TYR A 155 -7.84 -11.08 -15.53
C TYR A 155 -6.80 -10.36 -14.68
N SER A 156 -7.26 -9.58 -13.70
CA SER A 156 -6.45 -8.87 -12.71
C SER A 156 -7.28 -8.52 -11.49
N LEU A 157 -6.63 -8.22 -10.40
CA LEU A 157 -7.25 -7.63 -9.22
C LEU A 157 -7.30 -6.10 -9.38
N ASN A 158 -8.28 -5.48 -8.72
CA ASN A 158 -8.33 -4.03 -8.60
C ASN A 158 -7.06 -3.51 -7.93
N THR A 159 -6.49 -2.40 -8.41
CA THR A 159 -5.20 -1.87 -7.94
C THR A 159 -5.18 -1.50 -6.44
N ALA A 160 -6.28 -0.99 -5.89
CA ALA A 160 -6.37 -0.72 -4.45
C ALA A 160 -6.46 -2.01 -3.61
N VAL A 161 -7.08 -3.06 -4.16
CA VAL A 161 -7.11 -4.39 -3.53
C VAL A 161 -5.71 -5.00 -3.55
N THR A 162 -5.03 -4.95 -4.69
CA THR A 162 -3.64 -5.38 -4.83
C THR A 162 -2.73 -4.68 -3.82
N SER A 163 -2.81 -3.36 -3.74
CA SER A 163 -2.09 -2.55 -2.75
C SER A 163 -2.33 -3.03 -1.31
N SER A 164 -3.58 -3.34 -0.98
CA SER A 164 -3.97 -3.77 0.37
C SER A 164 -3.42 -5.15 0.72
N ILE A 165 -3.42 -6.08 -0.24
CA ILE A 165 -2.90 -7.45 -0.05
C ILE A 165 -1.39 -7.40 0.18
N ILE A 166 -0.64 -6.65 -0.64
CA ILE A 166 0.81 -6.57 -0.52
C ILE A 166 1.21 -5.84 0.78
N LEU A 167 0.51 -4.77 1.16
CA LEU A 167 0.72 -4.10 2.45
C LEU A 167 0.44 -5.04 3.63
N SER A 168 -0.57 -5.90 3.51
CA SER A 168 -0.87 -6.92 4.54
C SER A 168 0.26 -7.92 4.67
N GLU A 169 0.79 -8.40 3.56
CA GLU A 169 1.90 -9.35 3.57
C GLU A 169 3.19 -8.71 4.09
N PHE A 170 3.52 -7.50 3.66
CA PHE A 170 4.64 -6.74 4.23
C PHE A 170 4.51 -6.61 5.76
N ASN A 171 3.34 -6.22 6.24
CA ASN A 171 3.08 -6.06 7.67
C ASN A 171 3.22 -7.39 8.42
N ARG A 172 2.75 -8.51 7.84
CA ARG A 172 2.90 -9.85 8.42
C ARG A 172 4.37 -10.24 8.56
N GLN A 173 5.16 -10.10 7.49
CA GLN A 173 6.59 -10.41 7.50
C GLN A 173 7.34 -9.50 8.47
N TYR A 174 7.06 -8.19 8.46
CA TYR A 174 7.66 -7.21 9.37
C TYR A 174 7.37 -7.55 10.84
N ALA A 175 6.14 -7.95 11.16
CA ALA A 175 5.77 -8.33 12.52
C ALA A 175 6.54 -9.57 12.99
N ILE A 176 6.70 -10.57 12.12
CA ILE A 176 7.48 -11.78 12.42
C ILE A 176 8.96 -11.44 12.64
N HIS A 177 9.55 -10.68 11.70
CA HIS A 177 10.95 -10.26 11.77
C HIS A 177 11.27 -9.51 13.06
N ASN A 178 10.39 -8.59 13.48
CA ASN A 178 10.60 -7.77 14.68
C ASN A 178 10.00 -8.39 15.95
N ARG A 179 9.49 -9.63 15.91
CA ARG A 179 8.84 -10.31 17.05
C ARG A 179 7.72 -9.48 17.68
N ILE A 180 6.96 -8.77 16.85
CA ILE A 180 5.84 -7.95 17.30
C ILE A 180 4.61 -8.85 17.41
N THR A 181 4.03 -8.93 18.60
CA THR A 181 2.70 -9.57 18.78
C THR A 181 1.63 -8.57 18.31
N THR A 182 0.88 -8.92 17.29
CA THR A 182 -0.20 -8.10 16.68
C THR A 182 -1.55 -8.36 17.34
#